data_53aaeb078c13da109c1c19b7ceff4abb
#
_entry.id   53aaeb078c13da109c1c19b7ceff4abb
#
_cell.length_a   1.000
_cell.length_b   1.000
_cell.length_c   1.000
_cell.angle_alpha   90.00
_cell.angle_beta   90.00
_cell.angle_gamma   90.00
#
_symmetry.space_group_name_H-M   'P 1'
#
loop_
_entity.id
_entity.type
_entity.pdbx_description
1 polymer ?
#
loop_
_entity_poly.entity_id
_entity_poly.type
_entity_poly.pdbx_seq_one_letter_code
_entity_poly.pdbx_strand_id
1 'polypeptide(L)'
;SLVGSEMCIRDRLYKTTPLEDSFSCNFNVLVSGQPRVMGVREILQEWTAFRMECVRRRTYYDLHGKEKRLHLLKGLAAILLDIDKAIHIIRTTEEETEVVPNLMIGFGIDEVQADYVAEIKLRHLNREYILKRTGEIEQLEKDIADLNDILAKPARIRRIIINELNDVAKKYAQPRRSEILYDLPEEESGAEEESIPDYPVTVFFTREGYLKKIPPQSLRTAGAHKLKEGDEIIHQVETRNNVEALFFTDKQQVYKVRLNELEDGKVAQMGIYLPGRLGMDEGENILAMVITGDYSGYVLFFFAGGKCAKIPLASYATKQNRRKLLKAYSDKEPLAKLLFLPEDTELAIRTSAGRMLLVNTAQIAAKTTRDSQGVAVVTLKKNQTIASVVPAETLELANPHRYRVRSLPATGALIRAEDEGEQLTML
;
A
#
# COMPACT_ATOMS: atom_id res chain seq x y z
N SER A 1 -38.18 32.58 6.14
CA SER A 1 -36.81 32.92 5.79
C SER A 1 -36.37 32.13 4.53
N LEU A 2 -36.03 32.85 3.47
CA LEU A 2 -35.70 32.29 2.16
C LEU A 2 -34.33 31.57 2.12
N VAL A 3 -33.47 31.79 3.13
CA VAL A 3 -32.10 31.22 3.20
C VAL A 3 -32.09 29.71 3.42
N GLY A 4 -33.08 29.13 4.11
CA GLY A 4 -33.18 27.68 4.32
C GLY A 4 -33.62 26.92 3.09
N SER A 5 -34.35 27.52 2.15
CA SER A 5 -34.84 26.87 0.95
C SER A 5 -33.76 26.73 -0.14
N GLU A 6 -32.86 27.69 -0.27
CA GLU A 6 -31.76 27.63 -1.27
C GLU A 6 -30.74 26.55 -0.91
N MET A 7 -30.41 26.39 0.37
CA MET A 7 -29.50 25.33 0.83
C MET A 7 -30.10 23.95 0.58
N CYS A 8 -31.37 23.73 0.88
CA CYS A 8 -32.09 22.49 0.60
C CYS A 8 -32.17 22.17 -0.91
N ILE A 9 -32.36 23.18 -1.76
CA ILE A 9 -32.40 23.01 -3.22
C ILE A 9 -31.02 22.61 -3.75
N ARG A 10 -29.97 23.27 -3.29
CA ARG A 10 -28.59 22.97 -3.68
C ARG A 10 -28.21 21.54 -3.28
N ASP A 11 -28.46 21.15 -2.03
CA ASP A 11 -28.15 19.82 -1.52
C ASP A 11 -28.94 18.72 -2.25
N ARG A 12 -30.20 19.02 -2.61
CA ARG A 12 -31.02 18.11 -3.41
C ARG A 12 -30.45 17.97 -4.84
N LEU A 13 -29.95 19.06 -5.44
CA LEU A 13 -29.32 19.00 -6.77
C LEU A 13 -28.03 18.17 -6.74
N TYR A 14 -27.19 18.29 -5.70
CA TYR A 14 -26.00 17.43 -5.54
C TYR A 14 -26.38 15.95 -5.38
N LYS A 15 -27.45 15.62 -4.65
CA LYS A 15 -27.88 14.24 -4.43
C LYS A 15 -28.59 13.61 -5.64
N THR A 16 -29.32 14.41 -6.43
CA THR A 16 -30.19 13.88 -7.51
C THR A 16 -29.63 14.08 -8.92
N THR A 17 -28.52 14.78 -9.06
CA THR A 17 -27.90 15.08 -10.37
C THR A 17 -26.39 14.78 -10.33
N PRO A 18 -25.71 14.63 -11.48
CA PRO A 18 -24.27 14.41 -11.55
C PRO A 18 -23.44 15.68 -11.24
N LEU A 19 -23.93 16.60 -10.39
CA LEU A 19 -23.17 17.78 -9.93
C LEU A 19 -22.11 17.41 -8.89
N GLU A 20 -22.30 16.30 -8.18
CA GLU A 20 -21.30 15.67 -7.31
C GLU A 20 -20.98 14.29 -7.89
N ASP A 21 -19.71 14.07 -8.15
CA ASP A 21 -19.24 12.81 -8.72
C ASP A 21 -17.90 12.41 -8.09
N SER A 22 -17.65 11.10 -8.05
CA SER A 22 -16.40 10.54 -7.58
C SER A 22 -15.56 10.05 -8.76
N PHE A 23 -14.33 10.53 -8.83
CA PHE A 23 -13.38 10.12 -9.86
C PHE A 23 -12.35 9.15 -9.28
N SER A 24 -12.41 7.90 -9.72
CA SER A 24 -11.42 6.88 -9.34
C SER A 24 -10.17 7.00 -10.21
N CYS A 25 -9.04 7.36 -9.60
CA CYS A 25 -7.77 7.45 -10.29
C CYS A 25 -7.08 6.08 -10.35
N ASN A 26 -6.87 5.58 -11.57
CA ASN A 26 -6.05 4.39 -11.83
C ASN A 26 -4.87 4.82 -12.72
N PHE A 27 -3.70 5.04 -12.09
CA PHE A 27 -2.50 5.45 -12.81
C PHE A 27 -1.70 4.22 -13.25
N ASN A 28 -1.84 3.86 -14.51
CA ASN A 28 -1.01 2.84 -15.13
C ASN A 28 0.16 3.54 -15.85
N VAL A 29 1.37 3.39 -15.33
CA VAL A 29 2.59 4.04 -15.83
C VAL A 29 3.66 3.03 -16.21
N LEU A 30 4.53 3.41 -17.13
CA LEU A 30 5.68 2.59 -17.53
C LEU A 30 6.88 2.91 -16.63
N VAL A 31 7.35 1.90 -15.91
CA VAL A 31 8.60 1.97 -15.12
C VAL A 31 9.58 0.98 -15.73
N SER A 32 10.71 1.49 -16.22
CA SER A 32 11.72 0.68 -16.93
C SER A 32 11.15 -0.18 -18.06
N GLY A 33 10.16 0.36 -18.78
CA GLY A 33 9.49 -0.33 -19.91
C GLY A 33 8.40 -1.32 -19.49
N GLN A 34 8.15 -1.52 -18.19
CA GLN A 34 7.10 -2.40 -17.68
C GLN A 34 5.90 -1.59 -17.18
N PRO A 35 4.65 -1.95 -17.56
CA PRO A 35 3.46 -1.30 -17.05
C PRO A 35 3.23 -1.65 -15.56
N ARG A 36 3.01 -0.64 -14.73
CA ARG A 36 2.72 -0.79 -13.30
C ARG A 36 1.60 0.16 -12.89
N VAL A 37 0.68 -0.33 -12.10
CA VAL A 37 -0.34 0.51 -11.45
C VAL A 37 0.27 1.07 -10.18
N MET A 38 0.28 2.39 -10.04
CA MET A 38 1.01 3.07 -8.97
C MET A 38 0.20 4.22 -8.39
N GLY A 39 0.37 4.46 -7.09
CA GLY A 39 -0.14 5.65 -6.44
C GLY A 39 0.72 6.89 -6.74
N VAL A 40 0.17 8.08 -6.47
CA VAL A 40 0.87 9.37 -6.73
C VAL A 40 2.24 9.42 -6.03
N ARG A 41 2.33 8.91 -4.80
CA ARG A 41 3.59 8.88 -4.03
C ARG A 41 4.66 8.04 -4.73
N GLU A 42 4.29 6.87 -5.22
CA GLU A 42 5.22 5.95 -5.91
C GLU A 42 5.67 6.55 -7.25
N ILE A 43 4.76 7.15 -8.00
CA ILE A 43 5.09 7.87 -9.25
C ILE A 43 6.12 8.97 -8.99
N LEU A 44 5.93 9.77 -7.93
CA LEU A 44 6.87 10.82 -7.57
C LEU A 44 8.23 10.28 -7.09
N GLN A 45 8.26 9.13 -6.43
CA GLN A 45 9.49 8.46 -6.03
C GLN A 45 10.27 7.96 -7.26
N GLU A 46 9.61 7.28 -8.18
CA GLU A 46 10.23 6.79 -9.43
C GLU A 46 10.69 7.96 -10.31
N TRP A 47 9.87 9.00 -10.44
CA TRP A 47 10.27 10.21 -11.17
C TRP A 47 11.51 10.87 -10.56
N THR A 48 11.57 10.94 -9.21
CA THR A 48 12.72 11.54 -8.52
C THR A 48 13.98 10.74 -8.76
N ALA A 49 13.92 9.41 -8.70
CA ALA A 49 15.03 8.52 -8.99
C ALA A 49 15.52 8.70 -10.43
N PHE A 50 14.60 8.68 -11.37
CA PHE A 50 14.91 8.93 -12.80
C PHE A 50 15.54 10.32 -13.02
N ARG A 51 14.97 11.37 -12.39
CA ARG A 51 15.50 12.74 -12.56
C ARG A 51 16.90 12.91 -11.96
N MET A 52 17.15 12.28 -10.82
CA MET A 52 18.49 12.25 -10.23
C MET A 52 19.53 11.62 -11.18
N GLU A 53 19.15 10.54 -11.85
CA GLU A 53 20.02 9.89 -12.83
C GLU A 53 20.23 10.77 -14.08
N CYS A 54 19.19 11.46 -14.55
CA CYS A 54 19.33 12.41 -15.65
C CYS A 54 20.31 13.56 -15.31
N VAL A 55 20.21 14.13 -14.12
CA VAL A 55 21.13 15.19 -13.68
C VAL A 55 22.53 14.64 -13.54
N ARG A 56 22.73 13.43 -13.00
CA ARG A 56 24.03 12.77 -12.89
C ARG A 56 24.67 12.58 -14.26
N ARG A 57 23.94 12.04 -15.23
CA ARG A 57 24.43 11.83 -16.61
C ARG A 57 24.78 13.14 -17.31
N ARG A 58 23.96 14.18 -17.15
CA ARG A 58 24.25 15.53 -17.67
C ARG A 58 25.55 16.08 -17.07
N THR A 59 25.64 16.04 -15.74
CA THR A 59 26.83 16.52 -15.03
C THR A 59 28.11 15.76 -15.43
N TYR A 60 27.98 14.44 -15.62
CA TYR A 60 29.10 13.62 -16.11
C TYR A 60 29.51 13.98 -17.55
N TYR A 61 28.56 14.23 -18.41
CA TYR A 61 28.84 14.68 -19.79
C TYR A 61 29.57 16.02 -19.80
N ASP A 62 29.10 17.00 -19.03
CA ASP A 62 29.69 18.31 -18.90
C ASP A 62 31.12 18.23 -18.32
N LEU A 63 31.27 17.40 -17.27
CA LEU A 63 32.58 17.13 -16.66
C LEU A 63 33.58 16.60 -17.70
N HIS A 64 33.22 15.56 -18.43
CA HIS A 64 34.08 14.93 -19.41
C HIS A 64 34.44 15.88 -20.57
N GLY A 65 33.52 16.72 -21.01
CA GLY A 65 33.80 17.78 -21.98
C GLY A 65 34.81 18.80 -21.49
N LYS A 66 34.66 19.22 -20.20
CA LYS A 66 35.62 20.18 -19.60
C LYS A 66 36.98 19.55 -19.33
N GLU A 67 37.05 18.29 -18.90
CA GLU A 67 38.30 17.55 -18.72
C GLU A 67 39.08 17.42 -20.03
N LYS A 68 38.40 17.05 -21.13
CA LYS A 68 39.02 17.01 -22.45
C LYS A 68 39.57 18.38 -22.85
N ARG A 69 38.78 19.43 -22.63
CA ARG A 69 39.23 20.80 -22.96
C ARG A 69 40.41 21.22 -22.12
N LEU A 70 40.40 20.97 -20.81
CA LEU A 70 41.49 21.25 -19.90
C LEU A 70 42.77 20.50 -20.30
N HIS A 71 42.61 19.24 -20.70
CA HIS A 71 43.73 18.41 -21.15
C HIS A 71 44.45 19.03 -22.36
N LEU A 72 43.71 19.47 -23.37
CA LEU A 72 44.25 20.16 -24.55
C LEU A 72 44.95 21.47 -24.15
N LEU A 73 44.33 22.27 -23.27
CA LEU A 73 44.91 23.56 -22.84
C LEU A 73 46.17 23.40 -21.97
N LYS A 74 46.29 22.31 -21.19
CA LYS A 74 47.51 22.00 -20.45
C LYS A 74 48.68 21.67 -21.39
N GLY A 75 48.44 20.92 -22.47
CA GLY A 75 49.40 20.69 -23.51
C GLY A 75 49.87 21.99 -24.18
N LEU A 76 48.91 22.86 -24.50
CA LEU A 76 49.20 24.18 -25.03
C LEU A 76 50.04 25.03 -24.05
N ALA A 77 49.69 25.05 -22.76
CA ALA A 77 50.41 25.79 -21.74
C ALA A 77 51.86 25.33 -21.61
N ALA A 78 52.13 24.03 -21.71
CA ALA A 78 53.49 23.49 -21.69
C ALA A 78 54.34 24.02 -22.85
N ILE A 79 53.77 24.16 -24.04
CA ILE A 79 54.45 24.71 -25.20
C ILE A 79 54.59 26.24 -25.15
N LEU A 80 53.62 26.94 -24.57
CA LEU A 80 53.69 28.40 -24.42
C LEU A 80 54.77 28.86 -23.45
N LEU A 81 55.32 27.97 -22.61
CA LEU A 81 56.47 28.24 -21.76
C LEU A 81 57.77 28.37 -22.58
N ASP A 82 57.86 27.68 -23.72
CA ASP A 82 59.02 27.71 -24.60
C ASP A 82 58.59 27.60 -26.07
N ILE A 83 58.02 28.68 -26.59
CA ILE A 83 57.50 28.75 -27.96
C ILE A 83 58.61 28.60 -28.99
N ASP A 84 59.81 29.17 -28.71
CA ASP A 84 60.93 29.12 -29.62
C ASP A 84 61.40 27.69 -29.85
N LYS A 85 61.39 26.86 -28.80
CA LYS A 85 61.67 25.44 -28.88
C LYS A 85 60.63 24.71 -29.75
N ALA A 86 59.37 25.03 -29.59
CA ALA A 86 58.31 24.43 -30.41
C ALA A 86 58.45 24.77 -31.89
N ILE A 87 58.68 26.03 -32.20
CA ILE A 87 58.92 26.50 -33.57
C ILE A 87 60.21 25.84 -34.13
N HIS A 88 61.23 25.71 -33.34
CA HIS A 88 62.46 25.03 -33.75
C HIS A 88 62.24 23.57 -34.11
N ILE A 89 61.54 22.82 -33.26
CA ILE A 89 61.16 21.40 -33.50
C ILE A 89 60.41 21.30 -34.85
N ILE A 90 59.34 22.09 -35.00
CA ILE A 90 58.53 22.04 -36.23
C ILE A 90 59.34 22.35 -37.49
N ARG A 91 60.20 23.33 -37.42
CA ARG A 91 61.06 23.75 -38.57
C ARG A 91 62.17 22.80 -38.91
N THR A 92 62.71 22.07 -37.97
CA THR A 92 63.82 21.11 -38.15
C THR A 92 63.38 19.70 -38.46
N THR A 93 62.03 19.40 -38.31
CA THR A 93 61.49 18.12 -38.66
C THR A 93 61.37 18.04 -40.18
N GLU A 94 61.88 16.95 -40.77
CA GLU A 94 61.92 16.78 -42.25
C GLU A 94 60.57 16.29 -42.79
N GLU A 95 59.89 15.38 -42.10
CA GLU A 95 58.61 14.83 -42.53
C GLU A 95 57.42 15.36 -41.67
N GLU A 96 56.31 15.71 -42.33
CA GLU A 96 55.12 16.23 -41.67
C GLU A 96 54.57 15.23 -40.61
N THR A 97 54.65 13.93 -40.89
CA THR A 97 54.22 12.85 -40.01
C THR A 97 55.01 12.74 -38.71
N GLU A 98 56.22 13.26 -38.66
CA GLU A 98 57.12 13.24 -37.50
C GLU A 98 56.93 14.47 -36.59
N VAL A 99 56.21 15.49 -37.02
CA VAL A 99 56.05 16.74 -36.23
C VAL A 99 55.37 16.45 -34.88
N VAL A 100 54.28 15.68 -34.88
CA VAL A 100 53.54 15.33 -33.66
C VAL A 100 54.41 14.48 -32.71
N PRO A 101 55.05 13.38 -33.16
CA PRO A 101 55.99 12.62 -32.31
C PRO A 101 57.12 13.45 -31.73
N ASN A 102 57.70 14.34 -32.51
CA ASN A 102 58.82 15.19 -32.05
C ASN A 102 58.37 16.24 -31.01
N LEU A 103 57.14 16.79 -31.15
CA LEU A 103 56.54 17.65 -30.13
C LEU A 103 56.25 16.88 -28.83
N MET A 104 55.75 15.65 -28.95
CA MET A 104 55.52 14.80 -27.79
C MET A 104 56.80 14.56 -26.99
N ILE A 105 57.87 14.19 -27.66
CA ILE A 105 59.18 13.95 -27.01
C ILE A 105 59.75 15.26 -26.44
N GLY A 106 59.66 16.35 -27.20
CA GLY A 106 60.23 17.64 -26.82
C GLY A 106 59.61 18.28 -25.58
N PHE A 107 58.29 18.09 -25.38
CA PHE A 107 57.53 18.74 -24.32
C PHE A 107 56.94 17.77 -23.29
N GLY A 108 57.05 16.46 -23.51
CA GLY A 108 56.46 15.46 -22.61
C GLY A 108 54.93 15.48 -22.62
N ILE A 109 54.31 15.79 -23.75
CA ILE A 109 52.87 15.85 -23.97
C ILE A 109 52.43 14.64 -24.75
N ASP A 110 51.13 14.31 -24.69
CA ASP A 110 50.59 13.20 -25.47
C ASP A 110 50.24 13.61 -26.91
N GLU A 111 49.88 12.60 -27.73
CA GLU A 111 49.56 12.76 -29.13
C GLU A 111 48.43 13.76 -29.36
N VAL A 112 47.32 13.66 -28.59
CA VAL A 112 46.14 14.52 -28.72
C VAL A 112 46.46 15.99 -28.39
N GLN A 113 47.34 16.22 -27.42
CA GLN A 113 47.85 17.54 -27.07
C GLN A 113 48.79 18.08 -28.14
N ALA A 114 49.70 17.25 -28.64
CA ALA A 114 50.67 17.63 -29.67
C ALA A 114 49.97 17.98 -30.99
N ASP A 115 49.02 17.20 -31.40
CA ASP A 115 48.21 17.42 -32.59
C ASP A 115 47.44 18.75 -32.48
N TYR A 116 46.73 18.98 -31.35
CA TYR A 116 46.04 20.25 -31.09
C TYR A 116 46.96 21.47 -31.18
N VAL A 117 48.17 21.32 -30.74
CA VAL A 117 49.16 22.42 -30.77
C VAL A 117 49.74 22.62 -32.18
N ALA A 118 50.01 21.54 -32.91
CA ALA A 118 50.54 21.62 -34.28
C ALA A 118 49.57 22.37 -35.21
N GLU A 119 48.27 22.27 -34.94
CA GLU A 119 47.21 22.96 -35.70
C GLU A 119 46.96 24.44 -35.30
N ILE A 120 47.67 24.93 -34.28
CA ILE A 120 47.47 26.31 -33.83
C ILE A 120 47.93 27.32 -34.87
N LYS A 121 47.10 28.28 -35.17
CA LYS A 121 47.39 29.38 -36.07
C LYS A 121 48.43 30.30 -35.42
N LEU A 122 49.50 30.67 -36.18
CA LEU A 122 50.58 31.54 -35.69
C LEU A 122 50.08 32.83 -35.02
N ARG A 123 49.00 33.43 -35.51
CA ARG A 123 48.40 34.63 -34.91
C ARG A 123 47.87 34.42 -33.46
N HIS A 124 47.68 33.16 -33.02
CA HIS A 124 47.24 32.82 -31.69
C HIS A 124 48.39 32.69 -30.69
N LEU A 125 49.64 32.87 -31.10
CA LEU A 125 50.79 32.85 -30.22
C LEU A 125 51.07 34.25 -29.62
N ASN A 126 50.12 35.18 -29.69
CA ASN A 126 50.27 36.49 -29.09
C ASN A 126 49.96 36.49 -27.57
N ARG A 127 50.45 37.50 -26.87
CA ARG A 127 50.32 37.63 -25.42
C ARG A 127 48.90 37.63 -24.94
N GLU A 128 47.99 38.27 -25.65
CA GLU A 128 46.57 38.35 -25.29
C GLU A 128 45.93 36.97 -25.30
N TYR A 129 46.16 36.16 -26.35
CA TYR A 129 45.63 34.82 -26.47
C TYR A 129 46.15 33.90 -25.36
N ILE A 130 47.46 34.00 -25.05
CA ILE A 130 48.11 33.25 -23.97
C ILE A 130 47.42 33.53 -22.61
N LEU A 131 47.27 34.81 -22.25
CA LEU A 131 46.61 35.22 -20.99
C LEU A 131 45.16 34.73 -20.94
N LYS A 132 44.42 34.81 -22.04
CA LYS A 132 43.07 34.32 -22.13
C LYS A 132 42.99 32.80 -21.90
N ARG A 133 43.91 32.02 -22.44
CA ARG A 133 43.95 30.55 -22.26
C ARG A 133 44.37 30.14 -20.87
N THR A 134 45.29 30.87 -20.25
CA THR A 134 45.67 30.63 -18.85
C THR A 134 44.46 30.88 -17.92
N GLY A 135 43.73 31.97 -18.12
CA GLY A 135 42.49 32.22 -17.35
C GLY A 135 41.42 31.18 -17.59
N GLU A 136 41.31 30.64 -18.84
CA GLU A 136 40.42 29.54 -19.15
C GLU A 136 40.76 28.25 -18.41
N ILE A 137 42.06 27.93 -18.24
CA ILE A 137 42.52 26.77 -17.47
C ILE A 137 42.09 26.87 -16.01
N GLU A 138 42.35 28.01 -15.35
CA GLU A 138 41.93 28.22 -13.96
C GLU A 138 40.41 28.09 -13.77
N GLN A 139 39.61 28.59 -14.70
CA GLN A 139 38.17 28.51 -14.67
C GLN A 139 37.71 27.05 -14.86
N LEU A 140 38.30 26.34 -15.82
CA LEU A 140 37.99 24.93 -16.06
C LEU A 140 38.31 24.05 -14.85
N GLU A 141 39.44 24.30 -14.18
CA GLU A 141 39.80 23.55 -12.96
C GLU A 141 38.79 23.78 -11.83
N LYS A 142 38.32 25.00 -11.64
CA LYS A 142 37.25 25.33 -10.68
C LYS A 142 35.92 24.63 -11.05
N ASP A 143 35.54 24.70 -12.32
CA ASP A 143 34.31 24.08 -12.82
C ASP A 143 34.36 22.57 -12.67
N ILE A 144 35.49 21.92 -13.00
CA ILE A 144 35.68 20.48 -12.84
C ILE A 144 35.61 20.07 -11.38
N ALA A 145 36.20 20.83 -10.48
CA ALA A 145 36.13 20.58 -9.05
C ALA A 145 34.67 20.68 -8.55
N ASP A 146 33.89 21.68 -9.02
CA ASP A 146 32.48 21.84 -8.68
C ASP A 146 31.63 20.70 -9.23
N LEU A 147 31.81 20.28 -10.49
CA LEU A 147 31.09 19.17 -11.09
C LEU A 147 31.37 17.83 -10.38
N ASN A 148 32.65 17.60 -10.01
CA ASN A 148 33.02 16.43 -9.21
C ASN A 148 32.34 16.43 -7.83
N ASP A 149 32.27 17.59 -7.17
CA ASP A 149 31.56 17.74 -5.88
C ASP A 149 30.04 17.50 -6.02
N ILE A 150 29.42 17.92 -7.14
CA ILE A 150 28.04 17.62 -7.44
C ILE A 150 27.83 16.10 -7.59
N LEU A 151 28.70 15.40 -8.32
CA LEU A 151 28.61 13.96 -8.52
C LEU A 151 28.82 13.16 -7.23
N ALA A 152 29.71 13.64 -6.35
CA ALA A 152 30.00 13.00 -5.08
C ALA A 152 28.88 13.16 -4.04
N LYS A 153 28.07 14.24 -4.11
CA LYS A 153 27.10 14.61 -3.08
C LYS A 153 25.66 14.54 -3.60
N PRO A 154 24.88 13.47 -3.32
CA PRO A 154 23.48 13.36 -3.73
C PRO A 154 22.61 14.55 -3.29
N ALA A 155 22.96 15.19 -2.18
CA ALA A 155 22.27 16.38 -1.70
C ALA A 155 22.38 17.56 -2.68
N ARG A 156 23.52 17.73 -3.37
CA ARG A 156 23.70 18.77 -4.39
C ARG A 156 22.83 18.49 -5.62
N ILE A 157 22.75 17.24 -6.06
CA ILE A 157 21.88 16.82 -7.17
C ILE A 157 20.43 17.15 -6.85
N ARG A 158 19.96 16.82 -5.63
CA ARG A 158 18.61 17.17 -5.18
C ARG A 158 18.36 18.67 -5.19
N ARG A 159 19.34 19.45 -4.76
CA ARG A 159 19.22 20.92 -4.75
C ARG A 159 19.08 21.49 -6.16
N ILE A 160 19.83 20.94 -7.13
CA ILE A 160 19.71 21.32 -8.55
C ILE A 160 18.27 21.05 -9.04
N ILE A 161 17.73 19.86 -8.75
CA ILE A 161 16.36 19.50 -9.13
C ILE A 161 15.34 20.44 -8.49
N ILE A 162 15.49 20.76 -7.21
CA ILE A 162 14.60 21.69 -6.50
C ILE A 162 14.65 23.08 -7.15
N ASN A 163 15.81 23.58 -7.49
CA ASN A 163 15.97 24.89 -8.13
C ASN A 163 15.30 24.91 -9.51
N GLU A 164 15.53 23.87 -10.33
CA GLU A 164 14.92 23.75 -11.65
C GLU A 164 13.38 23.68 -11.54
N LEU A 165 12.83 22.93 -10.56
CA LEU A 165 11.39 22.85 -10.34
C LEU A 165 10.82 24.19 -9.86
N ASN A 166 11.53 24.90 -8.99
CA ASN A 166 11.12 26.23 -8.55
C ASN A 166 11.08 27.24 -9.70
N ASP A 167 12.04 27.17 -10.63
CA ASP A 167 12.05 28.05 -11.80
C ASP A 167 10.89 27.72 -12.76
N VAL A 168 10.57 26.43 -12.94
CA VAL A 168 9.39 26.00 -13.69
C VAL A 168 8.11 26.49 -13.01
N ALA A 169 8.03 26.34 -11.68
CA ALA A 169 6.87 26.81 -10.91
C ALA A 169 6.68 28.32 -11.05
N LYS A 170 7.75 29.11 -10.91
CA LYS A 170 7.66 30.59 -11.09
C LYS A 170 7.17 30.99 -12.47
N LYS A 171 7.58 30.24 -13.52
CA LYS A 171 7.27 30.58 -14.91
C LYS A 171 5.88 30.12 -15.34
N TYR A 172 5.41 28.98 -14.84
CA TYR A 172 4.23 28.30 -15.37
C TYR A 172 3.12 28.07 -14.34
N ALA A 173 3.34 28.40 -13.04
CA ALA A 173 2.31 28.21 -12.04
C ALA A 173 1.07 29.03 -12.35
N GLN A 174 -0.08 28.41 -12.22
CA GLN A 174 -1.38 29.05 -12.34
C GLN A 174 -2.16 28.83 -11.04
N PRO A 175 -2.98 29.81 -10.61
CA PRO A 175 -3.84 29.62 -9.47
C PRO A 175 -4.80 28.45 -9.71
N ARG A 176 -5.02 27.65 -8.68
CA ARG A 176 -5.98 26.54 -8.73
C ARG A 176 -7.39 27.11 -8.95
N ARG A 177 -8.16 26.52 -9.86
CA ARG A 177 -9.53 26.95 -10.17
C ARG A 177 -10.56 26.37 -9.19
N SER A 178 -10.25 25.21 -8.58
CA SER A 178 -11.12 24.52 -7.62
C SER A 178 -10.53 24.64 -6.22
N GLU A 179 -11.37 24.86 -5.23
CA GLU A 179 -11.01 24.81 -3.83
C GLU A 179 -10.74 23.38 -3.39
N ILE A 180 -9.75 23.16 -2.51
CA ILE A 180 -9.53 21.87 -1.86
C ILE A 180 -10.15 21.96 -0.48
N LEU A 181 -11.19 21.17 -0.25
CA LEU A 181 -11.79 21.00 1.06
C LEU A 181 -11.11 19.83 1.75
N TYR A 182 -10.40 20.10 2.85
CA TYR A 182 -9.73 19.06 3.66
C TYR A 182 -10.68 18.48 4.70
N ASP A 183 -11.55 19.31 5.23
CA ASP A 183 -12.64 18.93 6.10
C ASP A 183 -13.92 19.12 5.30
N LEU A 184 -14.54 18.01 4.91
CA LEU A 184 -15.94 18.08 4.49
C LEU A 184 -16.70 18.65 5.67
N PRO A 185 -17.51 19.70 5.51
CA PRO A 185 -18.39 20.14 6.57
C PRO A 185 -19.08 18.89 7.10
N GLU A 186 -19.00 18.67 8.41
CA GLU A 186 -19.83 17.64 9.03
C GLU A 186 -21.24 17.97 8.55
N GLU A 187 -21.83 17.11 7.72
CA GLU A 187 -23.24 17.17 7.46
C GLU A 187 -23.87 17.16 8.85
N GLU A 188 -24.29 18.33 9.34
CA GLU A 188 -25.22 18.35 10.44
C GLU A 188 -26.34 17.42 10.02
N SER A 189 -26.38 16.26 10.64
CA SER A 189 -27.38 15.22 10.44
C SER A 189 -28.73 15.70 10.98
N GLY A 190 -29.19 16.82 10.45
CA GLY A 190 -30.52 17.39 10.55
C GLY A 190 -31.30 17.27 9.26
N ALA A 191 -30.78 16.54 8.26
CA ALA A 191 -31.60 16.09 7.15
C ALA A 191 -32.53 15.01 7.70
N GLU A 192 -33.82 15.25 7.56
CA GLU A 192 -34.85 14.20 7.66
C GLU A 192 -34.23 12.92 7.12
N GLU A 193 -34.11 11.91 7.97
CA GLU A 193 -33.78 10.55 7.56
C GLU A 193 -34.75 10.22 6.42
N GLU A 194 -34.32 10.39 5.16
CA GLU A 194 -34.99 9.71 4.06
C GLU A 194 -35.01 8.28 4.53
N SER A 195 -36.20 7.78 4.86
CA SER A 195 -36.38 6.49 5.48
C SER A 195 -35.74 5.47 4.54
N ILE A 196 -34.52 5.07 4.87
CA ILE A 196 -33.80 4.02 4.13
C ILE A 196 -34.76 2.86 4.07
N PRO A 197 -35.16 2.41 2.88
CA PRO A 197 -36.15 1.33 2.77
C PRO A 197 -35.63 0.12 3.55
N ASP A 198 -36.23 -0.17 4.68
CA ASP A 198 -35.85 -1.27 5.53
C ASP A 198 -36.74 -2.47 5.23
N TYR A 199 -36.21 -3.39 4.44
CA TYR A 199 -36.87 -4.63 4.01
C TYR A 199 -36.00 -5.84 4.34
N PRO A 200 -36.61 -7.04 4.49
CA PRO A 200 -35.83 -8.25 4.74
C PRO A 200 -34.98 -8.63 3.54
N VAL A 201 -33.75 -9.08 3.81
CA VAL A 201 -32.80 -9.58 2.81
C VAL A 201 -32.09 -10.81 3.35
N THR A 202 -31.67 -11.70 2.47
CA THR A 202 -30.71 -12.76 2.79
C THR A 202 -29.36 -12.42 2.20
N VAL A 203 -28.36 -12.43 3.03
CA VAL A 203 -26.97 -12.17 2.64
C VAL A 203 -26.22 -13.49 2.54
N PHE A 204 -25.61 -13.73 1.39
CA PHE A 204 -24.76 -14.87 1.11
C PHE A 204 -23.34 -14.39 0.94
N PHE A 205 -22.40 -15.01 1.64
CA PHE A 205 -20.99 -14.70 1.52
C PHE A 205 -20.22 -15.97 1.15
N THR A 206 -19.34 -15.87 0.15
CA THR A 206 -18.59 -17.00 -0.38
C THR A 206 -17.15 -17.02 0.11
N ARG A 207 -16.48 -18.17 0.00
CA ARG A 207 -15.07 -18.37 0.40
C ARG A 207 -14.14 -17.45 -0.39
N GLU A 208 -14.41 -17.22 -1.68
CA GLU A 208 -13.61 -16.36 -2.55
C GLU A 208 -13.91 -14.85 -2.39
N GLY A 209 -14.75 -14.46 -1.40
CA GLY A 209 -15.01 -13.08 -1.06
C GLY A 209 -16.13 -12.40 -1.85
N TYR A 210 -17.02 -13.17 -2.47
CA TYR A 210 -18.21 -12.62 -3.13
C TYR A 210 -19.38 -12.53 -2.14
N LEU A 211 -20.10 -11.41 -2.20
CA LEU A 211 -21.30 -11.17 -1.40
C LEU A 211 -22.51 -10.98 -2.30
N LYS A 212 -23.61 -11.60 -1.94
CA LYS A 212 -24.93 -11.41 -2.56
C LYS A 212 -25.92 -10.98 -1.50
N LYS A 213 -26.56 -9.86 -1.70
CA LYS A 213 -27.71 -9.42 -0.91
C LYS A 213 -28.97 -9.64 -1.74
N ILE A 214 -29.82 -10.56 -1.33
CA ILE A 214 -30.99 -11.02 -2.13
C ILE A 214 -32.27 -10.82 -1.35
N PRO A 215 -33.22 -10.02 -1.88
CA PRO A 215 -34.57 -9.93 -1.31
C PRO A 215 -35.32 -11.26 -1.40
N PRO A 216 -36.24 -11.58 -0.44
CA PRO A 216 -36.94 -12.85 -0.39
C PRO A 216 -37.74 -13.17 -1.66
N GLN A 217 -38.27 -12.15 -2.35
CA GLN A 217 -38.98 -12.31 -3.61
C GLN A 217 -38.09 -12.92 -4.71
N SER A 218 -36.82 -12.49 -4.76
CA SER A 218 -35.86 -13.01 -5.73
C SER A 218 -35.33 -14.42 -5.38
N LEU A 219 -35.43 -14.84 -4.11
CA LEU A 219 -35.07 -16.19 -3.67
C LEU A 219 -36.13 -17.24 -4.02
N ARG A 220 -37.44 -16.89 -3.94
CA ARG A 220 -38.57 -17.83 -4.16
C ARG A 220 -38.65 -18.36 -5.60
N THR A 221 -38.12 -17.62 -6.57
CA THR A 221 -38.20 -17.95 -8.01
C THR A 221 -36.88 -18.47 -8.58
N ALA A 222 -35.89 -18.75 -7.74
CA ALA A 222 -34.53 -18.95 -8.19
C ALA A 222 -34.11 -20.43 -8.16
N GLY A 223 -33.29 -20.81 -9.16
CA GLY A 223 -32.57 -22.10 -9.20
C GLY A 223 -31.27 -22.05 -8.36
N ALA A 224 -30.30 -22.85 -8.76
CA ALA A 224 -29.01 -22.91 -8.07
C ALA A 224 -28.22 -21.57 -8.11
N HIS A 225 -27.48 -21.28 -7.04
CA HIS A 225 -26.63 -20.09 -6.98
C HIS A 225 -25.50 -20.15 -8.02
N LYS A 226 -25.36 -19.10 -8.81
CA LYS A 226 -24.18 -18.96 -9.69
C LYS A 226 -22.99 -18.55 -8.83
N LEU A 227 -22.00 -19.42 -8.72
CA LEU A 227 -20.76 -19.21 -8.01
C LEU A 227 -19.59 -19.21 -9.01
N LYS A 228 -18.42 -18.71 -8.59
CA LYS A 228 -17.16 -18.92 -9.30
C LYS A 228 -16.81 -20.41 -9.24
N GLU A 229 -16.07 -20.91 -10.23
CA GLU A 229 -15.64 -22.31 -10.26
C GLU A 229 -14.79 -22.63 -9.02
N GLY A 230 -15.19 -23.65 -8.27
CA GLY A 230 -14.52 -24.05 -7.01
C GLY A 230 -14.86 -23.21 -5.78
N ASP A 231 -15.77 -22.20 -5.89
CA ASP A 231 -16.21 -21.39 -4.77
C ASP A 231 -17.43 -21.99 -4.07
N GLU A 232 -17.59 -21.71 -2.79
CA GLU A 232 -18.73 -22.16 -1.99
C GLU A 232 -19.27 -21.06 -1.06
N ILE A 233 -20.54 -21.14 -0.73
CA ILE A 233 -21.17 -20.26 0.26
C ILE A 233 -20.74 -20.71 1.65
N ILE A 234 -20.07 -19.84 2.39
CA ILE A 234 -19.61 -20.11 3.76
C ILE A 234 -20.45 -19.43 4.84
N HIS A 235 -21.22 -18.40 4.47
CA HIS A 235 -22.15 -17.72 5.37
C HIS A 235 -23.44 -17.40 4.65
N GLN A 236 -24.56 -17.73 5.30
CA GLN A 236 -25.90 -17.32 4.91
C GLN A 236 -26.60 -16.74 6.12
N VAL A 237 -27.06 -15.50 6.03
CA VAL A 237 -27.70 -14.79 7.14
C VAL A 237 -28.94 -14.06 6.64
N GLU A 238 -30.08 -14.32 7.27
CA GLU A 238 -31.32 -13.53 7.08
C GLU A 238 -31.24 -12.28 7.96
N THR A 239 -31.45 -11.13 7.35
CA THR A 239 -31.33 -9.84 8.02
C THR A 239 -32.19 -8.78 7.34
N ARG A 240 -31.94 -7.51 7.66
CA ARG A 240 -32.62 -6.36 7.07
C ARG A 240 -31.64 -5.49 6.27
N ASN A 241 -32.18 -4.74 5.31
CA ASN A 241 -31.38 -3.88 4.46
C ASN A 241 -30.67 -2.74 5.23
N ASN A 242 -31.27 -2.25 6.32
CA ASN A 242 -30.74 -1.13 7.10
C ASN A 242 -29.88 -1.59 8.30
N VAL A 243 -28.93 -2.49 8.07
CA VAL A 243 -27.96 -2.94 9.09
C VAL A 243 -26.54 -2.84 8.59
N GLU A 244 -25.58 -2.80 9.51
CA GLU A 244 -24.16 -2.83 9.17
C GLU A 244 -23.64 -4.27 9.18
N ALA A 245 -22.70 -4.55 8.31
CA ALA A 245 -21.91 -5.79 8.27
C ALA A 245 -20.45 -5.47 8.56
N LEU A 246 -19.82 -6.29 9.38
CA LEU A 246 -18.40 -6.24 9.71
C LEU A 246 -17.69 -7.41 9.03
N PHE A 247 -16.59 -7.10 8.33
CA PHE A 247 -15.74 -8.08 7.67
C PHE A 247 -14.37 -8.09 8.34
N PHE A 248 -14.09 -9.11 9.11
CA PHE A 248 -12.82 -9.31 9.79
C PHE A 248 -11.81 -9.97 8.85
N THR A 249 -10.56 -9.48 8.85
CA THR A 249 -9.52 -9.96 7.94
C THR A 249 -8.32 -10.55 8.68
N ASP A 250 -7.49 -11.30 7.95
CA ASP A 250 -6.26 -11.92 8.45
C ASP A 250 -5.16 -10.90 8.81
N LYS A 251 -5.31 -9.64 8.40
CA LYS A 251 -4.40 -8.53 8.75
C LYS A 251 -4.87 -7.72 9.97
N GLN A 252 -5.62 -8.33 10.89
CA GLN A 252 -6.14 -7.70 12.12
C GLN A 252 -6.92 -6.41 11.85
N GLN A 253 -7.64 -6.38 10.73
CA GLN A 253 -8.48 -5.26 10.33
C GLN A 253 -9.95 -5.69 10.31
N VAL A 254 -10.85 -4.71 10.43
CA VAL A 254 -12.26 -4.92 10.19
C VAL A 254 -12.80 -3.81 9.30
N TYR A 255 -13.52 -4.22 8.25
CA TYR A 255 -14.20 -3.31 7.35
C TYR A 255 -15.68 -3.28 7.69
N LYS A 256 -16.26 -2.08 7.67
CA LYS A 256 -17.66 -1.81 7.97
C LYS A 256 -18.38 -1.39 6.70
N VAL A 257 -19.51 -2.00 6.43
CA VAL A 257 -20.37 -1.67 5.29
C VAL A 257 -21.82 -1.67 5.73
N ARG A 258 -22.57 -0.67 5.35
CA ARG A 258 -24.05 -0.72 5.47
C ARG A 258 -24.61 -1.52 4.32
N LEU A 259 -25.52 -2.46 4.59
CA LEU A 259 -26.07 -3.31 3.55
C LEU A 259 -26.88 -2.52 2.51
N ASN A 260 -27.46 -1.39 2.88
CA ASN A 260 -28.15 -0.48 1.96
C ASN A 260 -27.22 0.18 0.93
N GLU A 261 -25.89 0.26 1.19
CA GLU A 261 -24.90 0.74 0.23
C GLU A 261 -24.54 -0.29 -0.84
N LEU A 262 -25.00 -1.55 -0.66
CA LEU A 262 -24.78 -2.65 -1.59
C LEU A 262 -26.04 -2.89 -2.42
N GLU A 263 -25.83 -3.10 -3.71
CA GLU A 263 -26.93 -3.38 -4.63
C GLU A 263 -27.60 -4.74 -4.35
N ASP A 264 -28.91 -4.82 -4.57
CA ASP A 264 -29.63 -6.07 -4.53
C ASP A 264 -29.24 -6.95 -5.71
N GLY A 265 -28.85 -8.18 -5.41
CA GLY A 265 -28.46 -9.17 -6.39
C GLY A 265 -29.53 -10.21 -6.67
N LYS A 266 -29.27 -11.04 -7.68
CA LYS A 266 -30.08 -12.23 -8.01
C LYS A 266 -29.23 -13.48 -7.80
N VAL A 267 -29.88 -14.61 -7.56
CA VAL A 267 -29.22 -15.92 -7.38
C VAL A 267 -28.36 -16.30 -8.58
N ALA A 268 -28.80 -15.93 -9.81
CA ALA A 268 -28.07 -16.17 -11.07
C ALA A 268 -26.89 -15.23 -11.32
N GLN A 269 -26.63 -14.24 -10.46
CA GLN A 269 -25.47 -13.34 -10.55
C GLN A 269 -24.33 -13.84 -9.65
N MET A 270 -23.08 -13.48 -9.94
CA MET A 270 -21.94 -13.85 -9.10
C MET A 270 -21.91 -13.09 -7.77
N GLY A 271 -22.52 -11.90 -7.71
CA GLY A 271 -22.46 -11.03 -6.55
C GLY A 271 -21.34 -9.99 -6.62
N ILE A 272 -21.15 -9.24 -5.55
CA ILE A 272 -20.20 -8.16 -5.41
C ILE A 272 -18.89 -8.73 -4.87
N TYR A 273 -17.78 -8.50 -5.55
CA TYR A 273 -16.45 -8.87 -5.03
C TYR A 273 -16.02 -7.87 -3.96
N LEU A 274 -16.12 -8.29 -2.69
CA LEU A 274 -15.89 -7.42 -1.53
C LEU A 274 -14.47 -6.86 -1.41
N PRO A 275 -13.38 -7.63 -1.62
CA PRO A 275 -12.04 -7.08 -1.52
C PRO A 275 -11.82 -5.85 -2.40
N GLY A 276 -12.31 -5.88 -3.63
CA GLY A 276 -12.26 -4.73 -4.53
C GLY A 276 -13.18 -3.58 -4.09
N ARG A 277 -14.39 -3.88 -3.62
CA ARG A 277 -15.37 -2.88 -3.16
C ARG A 277 -14.92 -2.16 -1.88
N LEU A 278 -14.22 -2.87 -0.99
CA LEU A 278 -13.73 -2.35 0.29
C LEU A 278 -12.36 -1.68 0.19
N GLY A 279 -11.67 -1.80 -0.95
CA GLY A 279 -10.31 -1.33 -1.12
C GLY A 279 -9.34 -2.03 -0.16
N MET A 280 -9.46 -3.36 -0.04
CA MET A 280 -8.59 -4.16 0.82
C MET A 280 -7.16 -4.19 0.28
N ASP A 281 -6.22 -4.39 1.18
CA ASP A 281 -4.81 -4.49 0.83
C ASP A 281 -4.53 -5.79 0.04
N GLU A 282 -3.52 -5.78 -0.84
CA GLU A 282 -3.14 -6.96 -1.61
C GLU A 282 -2.79 -8.15 -0.70
N GLY A 283 -3.36 -9.32 -0.99
CA GLY A 283 -3.17 -10.53 -0.19
C GLY A 283 -3.88 -10.52 1.17
N GLU A 284 -4.82 -9.62 1.41
CA GLU A 284 -5.69 -9.62 2.58
C GLU A 284 -6.92 -10.46 2.34
N ASN A 285 -7.27 -11.35 3.28
CA ASN A 285 -8.39 -12.27 3.16
C ASN A 285 -9.42 -12.01 4.26
N ILE A 286 -10.71 -12.13 3.91
CA ILE A 286 -11.81 -12.05 4.87
C ILE A 286 -11.95 -13.38 5.59
N LEU A 287 -11.87 -13.35 6.92
CA LEU A 287 -11.99 -14.53 7.79
C LEU A 287 -13.43 -14.77 8.23
N ALA A 288 -14.19 -13.71 8.46
CA ALA A 288 -15.57 -13.81 8.92
C ALA A 288 -16.37 -12.56 8.59
N MET A 289 -17.67 -12.77 8.35
CA MET A 289 -18.69 -11.72 8.23
C MET A 289 -19.57 -11.76 9.49
N VAL A 290 -19.81 -10.60 10.09
CA VAL A 290 -20.71 -10.43 11.25
C VAL A 290 -21.74 -9.37 10.93
N ILE A 291 -23.01 -9.69 10.99
CA ILE A 291 -24.12 -8.74 10.88
C ILE A 291 -24.37 -8.12 12.26
N THR A 292 -24.32 -6.80 12.35
CA THR A 292 -24.27 -6.12 13.65
C THR A 292 -25.62 -5.99 14.36
N GLY A 293 -26.71 -5.89 13.61
CA GLY A 293 -28.01 -5.58 14.21
C GLY A 293 -27.93 -4.34 15.12
N ASP A 294 -28.17 -4.56 16.43
CA ASP A 294 -28.08 -3.57 17.48
C ASP A 294 -26.70 -3.51 18.17
N TYR A 295 -25.68 -4.17 17.60
CA TYR A 295 -24.36 -4.35 18.20
C TYR A 295 -24.33 -5.14 19.50
N SER A 296 -25.35 -5.97 19.77
CA SER A 296 -25.36 -6.93 20.87
C SER A 296 -24.50 -8.16 20.55
N GLY A 297 -24.14 -8.90 21.60
CA GLY A 297 -23.34 -10.11 21.48
C GLY A 297 -21.82 -9.88 21.56
N TYR A 298 -21.07 -10.93 21.25
CA TYR A 298 -19.63 -10.99 21.43
C TYR A 298 -18.94 -11.59 20.21
N VAL A 299 -17.76 -11.06 19.90
CA VAL A 299 -16.81 -11.70 18.98
C VAL A 299 -15.72 -12.37 19.79
N LEU A 300 -15.52 -13.66 19.55
CA LEU A 300 -14.52 -14.47 20.25
C LEU A 300 -13.36 -14.78 19.29
N PHE A 301 -12.16 -14.43 19.71
CA PHE A 301 -10.93 -14.71 19.00
C PHE A 301 -10.15 -15.77 19.76
N PHE A 302 -10.12 -17.00 19.25
CA PHE A 302 -9.32 -18.08 19.78
C PHE A 302 -7.95 -18.09 19.13
N PHE A 303 -6.90 -17.99 19.95
CA PHE A 303 -5.53 -18.00 19.49
C PHE A 303 -4.93 -19.40 19.62
N ALA A 304 -4.00 -19.73 18.74
CA ALA A 304 -3.38 -21.07 18.66
C ALA A 304 -2.77 -21.51 20.01
N GLY A 305 -2.25 -20.58 20.80
CA GLY A 305 -1.67 -20.84 22.14
C GLY A 305 -2.67 -21.11 23.28
N GLY A 306 -3.96 -21.22 23.00
CA GLY A 306 -4.97 -21.59 24.00
C GLY A 306 -5.63 -20.43 24.73
N LYS A 307 -5.38 -19.18 24.31
CA LYS A 307 -6.07 -17.99 24.82
C LYS A 307 -7.31 -17.68 23.99
N CYS A 308 -8.26 -16.99 24.62
CA CYS A 308 -9.43 -16.45 23.95
C CYS A 308 -9.68 -15.00 24.39
N ALA A 309 -9.85 -14.10 23.41
CA ALA A 309 -10.35 -12.76 23.65
C ALA A 309 -11.84 -12.70 23.30
N LYS A 310 -12.68 -12.51 24.30
CA LYS A 310 -14.13 -12.28 24.17
C LYS A 310 -14.36 -10.77 24.17
N ILE A 311 -14.74 -10.20 23.03
CA ILE A 311 -14.89 -8.76 22.82
C ILE A 311 -16.36 -8.44 22.56
N PRO A 312 -17.01 -7.54 23.32
CA PRO A 312 -18.37 -7.10 23.02
C PRO A 312 -18.43 -6.50 21.62
N LEU A 313 -19.45 -6.85 20.83
CA LEU A 313 -19.62 -6.32 19.48
C LEU A 313 -19.74 -4.79 19.48
N ALA A 314 -20.30 -4.21 20.54
CA ALA A 314 -20.36 -2.76 20.78
C ALA A 314 -18.98 -2.07 20.73
N SER A 315 -17.86 -2.78 20.99
CA SER A 315 -16.51 -2.23 20.88
C SER A 315 -16.12 -1.89 19.44
N TYR A 316 -16.85 -2.38 18.46
CA TYR A 316 -16.66 -2.07 17.02
C TYR A 316 -17.64 -1.00 16.52
N ALA A 317 -18.60 -0.58 17.34
CA ALA A 317 -19.45 0.57 17.04
C ALA A 317 -18.60 1.85 17.04
N THR A 318 -18.78 2.70 16.05
CA THR A 318 -18.08 3.98 15.94
C THR A 318 -19.07 5.11 15.78
N LYS A 319 -18.86 6.22 16.48
CA LYS A 319 -19.68 7.43 16.33
C LYS A 319 -19.53 8.09 14.96
N GLN A 320 -18.38 7.90 14.33
CA GLN A 320 -18.09 8.38 12.97
C GLN A 320 -18.22 7.23 11.98
N ASN A 321 -18.62 7.53 10.76
CA ASN A 321 -18.77 6.56 9.67
C ASN A 321 -17.39 6.06 9.17
N ARG A 322 -16.64 5.37 10.05
CA ARG A 322 -15.33 4.80 9.71
C ARG A 322 -15.53 3.46 9.02
N ARG A 323 -15.13 3.39 7.77
CA ARG A 323 -15.22 2.16 6.96
C ARG A 323 -14.17 1.11 7.31
N LYS A 324 -13.03 1.49 7.90
CA LYS A 324 -11.91 0.60 8.23
C LYS A 324 -11.44 0.86 9.66
N LEU A 325 -11.35 -0.19 10.47
CA LEU A 325 -10.79 -0.16 11.82
C LEU A 325 -9.55 -1.05 11.87
N LEU A 326 -8.45 -0.48 12.34
CA LEU A 326 -7.19 -1.19 12.56
C LEU A 326 -7.18 -1.81 13.96
N LYS A 327 -6.34 -2.83 14.17
CA LYS A 327 -6.20 -3.56 15.44
C LYS A 327 -7.53 -4.11 15.92
N ALA A 328 -8.22 -4.83 15.04
CA ALA A 328 -9.52 -5.44 15.34
C ALA A 328 -9.39 -6.59 16.33
N TYR A 329 -8.22 -7.25 16.39
CA TYR A 329 -7.85 -8.27 17.37
C TYR A 329 -6.31 -8.31 17.52
N SER A 330 -5.80 -9.08 18.48
CA SER A 330 -4.36 -9.15 18.76
C SER A 330 -3.58 -9.87 17.66
N ASP A 331 -2.41 -9.36 17.31
CA ASP A 331 -1.45 -9.91 16.37
C ASP A 331 -0.34 -10.76 17.02
N LYS A 332 -0.33 -10.88 18.36
CA LYS A 332 0.75 -11.50 19.10
C LYS A 332 0.81 -13.04 18.99
N GLU A 333 -0.31 -13.65 18.66
CA GLU A 333 -0.41 -15.10 18.46
C GLU A 333 -1.27 -15.38 17.20
N PRO A 334 -1.00 -16.47 16.45
CA PRO A 334 -1.84 -16.83 15.32
C PRO A 334 -3.29 -17.07 15.75
N LEU A 335 -4.23 -16.56 14.97
CA LEU A 335 -5.65 -16.81 15.18
C LEU A 335 -6.01 -18.23 14.74
N ALA A 336 -6.60 -19.01 15.63
CA ALA A 336 -7.09 -20.36 15.33
C ALA A 336 -8.55 -20.34 14.85
N LYS A 337 -9.41 -19.54 15.49
CA LYS A 337 -10.82 -19.42 15.10
C LYS A 337 -11.37 -18.07 15.53
N LEU A 338 -12.25 -17.51 14.70
CA LEU A 338 -13.12 -16.37 15.01
C LEU A 338 -14.57 -16.85 15.01
N LEU A 339 -15.33 -16.49 16.05
CA LEU A 339 -16.75 -16.80 16.18
C LEU A 339 -17.50 -15.55 16.65
N PHE A 340 -18.67 -15.32 16.09
CA PHE A 340 -19.64 -14.37 16.61
C PHE A 340 -20.74 -15.15 17.36
N LEU A 341 -21.04 -14.70 18.56
CA LEU A 341 -22.09 -15.28 19.39
C LEU A 341 -23.03 -14.17 19.88
N PRO A 342 -24.34 -14.26 19.56
CA PRO A 342 -25.31 -13.30 20.08
C PRO A 342 -25.48 -13.42 21.59
N GLU A 343 -25.38 -14.64 22.13
CA GLU A 343 -25.50 -14.95 23.54
C GLU A 343 -24.43 -15.95 23.97
N ASP A 344 -24.24 -16.10 25.28
CA ASP A 344 -23.30 -17.08 25.81
C ASP A 344 -23.80 -18.51 25.56
N THR A 345 -22.93 -19.33 25.02
CA THR A 345 -23.22 -20.71 24.64
C THR A 345 -22.09 -21.66 25.04
N GLU A 346 -22.31 -22.96 24.93
CA GLU A 346 -21.29 -23.98 25.18
C GLU A 346 -20.53 -24.27 23.88
N LEU A 347 -19.20 -24.13 23.91
CA LEU A 347 -18.31 -24.40 22.79
C LEU A 347 -17.50 -25.67 23.02
N ALA A 348 -17.33 -26.46 21.98
CA ALA A 348 -16.40 -27.59 21.95
C ALA A 348 -15.08 -27.14 21.36
N ILE A 349 -14.01 -27.22 22.14
CA ILE A 349 -12.66 -26.89 21.74
C ILE A 349 -11.84 -28.18 21.62
N ARG A 350 -11.36 -28.48 20.43
CA ARG A 350 -10.45 -29.61 20.18
C ARG A 350 -9.02 -29.13 20.07
N THR A 351 -8.10 -29.87 20.67
CA THR A 351 -6.66 -29.59 20.60
C THR A 351 -5.97 -30.55 19.64
N SER A 352 -4.80 -30.15 19.14
CA SER A 352 -3.95 -31.01 18.28
C SER A 352 -3.47 -32.31 18.97
N ALA A 353 -3.65 -32.38 20.28
CA ALA A 353 -3.33 -33.59 21.09
C ALA A 353 -4.52 -34.54 21.26
N GLY A 354 -5.58 -34.43 20.46
CA GLY A 354 -6.77 -35.28 20.56
C GLY A 354 -7.57 -35.12 21.86
N ARG A 355 -7.53 -33.92 22.46
CA ARG A 355 -8.32 -33.58 23.65
C ARG A 355 -9.46 -32.64 23.30
N MET A 356 -10.56 -32.77 24.02
CA MET A 356 -11.73 -31.92 23.90
C MET A 356 -12.08 -31.27 25.24
N LEU A 357 -12.55 -30.05 25.16
CA LEU A 357 -13.14 -29.28 26.26
C LEU A 357 -14.50 -28.77 25.81
N LEU A 358 -15.50 -28.93 26.67
CA LEU A 358 -16.75 -28.16 26.55
C LEU A 358 -16.69 -26.99 27.52
N VAL A 359 -16.71 -25.79 26.98
CA VAL A 359 -16.54 -24.53 27.70
C VAL A 359 -17.78 -23.67 27.50
N ASN A 360 -18.43 -23.29 28.60
CA ASN A 360 -19.45 -22.26 28.54
C ASN A 360 -18.78 -20.89 28.42
N THR A 361 -19.12 -20.10 27.39
CA THR A 361 -18.50 -18.82 27.10
C THR A 361 -18.73 -17.75 28.18
N ALA A 362 -19.73 -17.94 29.05
CA ALA A 362 -19.92 -17.09 30.24
C ALA A 362 -18.73 -17.13 31.22
N GLN A 363 -17.94 -18.21 31.18
CA GLN A 363 -16.71 -18.34 32.00
C GLN A 363 -15.55 -17.52 31.45
N ILE A 364 -15.65 -17.04 30.20
CA ILE A 364 -14.61 -16.25 29.56
C ILE A 364 -14.88 -14.78 29.83
N ALA A 365 -14.00 -14.13 30.61
CA ALA A 365 -14.16 -12.72 30.93
C ALA A 365 -14.03 -11.83 29.68
N ALA A 366 -15.06 -11.02 29.43
CA ALA A 366 -15.06 -10.08 28.34
C ALA A 366 -14.01 -8.98 28.51
N LYS A 367 -13.43 -8.52 27.40
CA LYS A 367 -12.46 -7.42 27.34
C LYS A 367 -13.00 -6.32 26.45
N THR A 368 -12.89 -5.08 26.88
CA THR A 368 -13.35 -3.91 26.13
C THR A 368 -12.35 -3.47 25.06
N THR A 369 -11.07 -3.79 25.26
CA THR A 369 -9.98 -3.45 24.32
C THR A 369 -9.90 -4.50 23.22
N ARG A 370 -10.06 -4.07 21.98
CA ARG A 370 -10.13 -4.95 20.78
C ARG A 370 -8.87 -5.78 20.57
N ASP A 371 -7.67 -5.20 20.72
CA ASP A 371 -6.37 -5.86 20.51
C ASP A 371 -5.88 -6.66 21.75
N SER A 372 -6.78 -6.99 22.67
CA SER A 372 -6.48 -7.81 23.83
C SER A 372 -6.10 -9.24 23.44
N GLN A 373 -5.09 -9.81 24.10
CA GLN A 373 -4.78 -11.25 24.00
C GLN A 373 -5.83 -12.15 24.69
N GLY A 374 -6.75 -11.57 25.45
CA GLY A 374 -7.77 -12.30 26.18
C GLY A 374 -7.24 -13.02 27.42
N VAL A 375 -7.91 -14.11 27.75
CA VAL A 375 -7.61 -14.97 28.91
C VAL A 375 -7.24 -16.37 28.46
N ALA A 376 -6.46 -17.09 29.26
CA ALA A 376 -6.15 -18.49 29.01
C ALA A 376 -7.43 -19.34 29.20
N VAL A 377 -7.77 -20.11 28.17
CA VAL A 377 -8.92 -21.02 28.17
C VAL A 377 -8.46 -22.47 28.16
N VAL A 378 -7.45 -22.78 27.35
CA VAL A 378 -6.91 -24.13 27.19
C VAL A 378 -5.47 -24.15 27.69
N THR A 379 -5.14 -25.12 28.57
CA THR A 379 -3.76 -25.39 28.95
C THR A 379 -3.14 -26.34 27.95
N LEU A 380 -2.22 -25.82 27.13
CA LEU A 380 -1.51 -26.56 26.09
C LEU A 380 -0.07 -26.87 26.52
N LYS A 381 0.45 -28.04 26.13
CA LYS A 381 1.87 -28.37 26.24
C LYS A 381 2.64 -27.77 25.05
N LYS A 382 3.97 -27.75 25.15
CA LYS A 382 4.84 -27.30 24.05
C LYS A 382 4.49 -28.02 22.75
N ASN A 383 4.35 -27.28 21.66
CA ASN A 383 3.97 -27.76 20.31
C ASN A 383 2.51 -28.25 20.17
N GLN A 384 1.64 -27.94 21.12
CA GLN A 384 0.21 -28.18 20.96
C GLN A 384 -0.52 -26.88 20.64
N THR A 385 -1.58 -27.00 19.86
CA THR A 385 -2.41 -25.86 19.44
C THR A 385 -3.90 -26.20 19.55
N ILE A 386 -4.75 -25.18 19.48
CA ILE A 386 -6.17 -25.38 19.24
C ILE A 386 -6.33 -25.87 17.79
N ALA A 387 -7.01 -27.00 17.59
CA ALA A 387 -7.27 -27.58 16.30
C ALA A 387 -8.61 -27.10 15.71
N SER A 388 -9.68 -27.07 16.52
CA SER A 388 -10.98 -26.56 16.11
C SER A 388 -11.77 -26.01 17.27
N VAL A 389 -12.69 -25.08 16.99
CA VAL A 389 -13.66 -24.54 17.93
C VAL A 389 -15.00 -24.47 17.21
N VAL A 390 -16.01 -25.14 17.76
CA VAL A 390 -17.36 -25.20 17.21
C VAL A 390 -18.40 -25.11 18.34
N PRO A 391 -19.63 -24.68 18.07
CA PRO A 391 -20.71 -24.78 19.04
C PRO A 391 -20.92 -26.25 19.46
N ALA A 392 -21.08 -26.50 20.77
CA ALA A 392 -21.20 -27.88 21.27
C ALA A 392 -22.43 -28.60 20.72
N GLU A 393 -23.49 -27.88 20.41
CA GLU A 393 -24.73 -28.38 19.80
C GLU A 393 -24.53 -28.95 18.39
N THR A 394 -23.45 -28.59 17.69
CA THR A 394 -23.13 -29.14 16.37
C THR A 394 -22.46 -30.51 16.42
N LEU A 395 -22.22 -31.04 17.62
CA LEU A 395 -21.56 -32.33 17.83
C LEU A 395 -22.50 -33.29 18.53
N GLU A 396 -22.62 -34.50 18.00
CA GLU A 396 -23.29 -35.63 18.69
C GLU A 396 -22.25 -36.29 19.59
N LEU A 397 -22.32 -35.99 20.90
CA LEU A 397 -21.43 -36.56 21.90
C LEU A 397 -22.17 -37.57 22.77
N ALA A 398 -21.63 -38.77 22.91
CA ALA A 398 -22.22 -39.82 23.75
C ALA A 398 -22.12 -39.43 25.26
N ASN A 399 -21.05 -38.80 25.67
CA ASN A 399 -20.84 -38.40 27.06
C ASN A 399 -20.34 -36.94 27.22
N PRO A 400 -21.18 -35.91 26.98
CA PRO A 400 -20.74 -34.52 27.04
C PRO A 400 -20.21 -34.10 28.40
N HIS A 401 -20.75 -34.67 29.50
CA HIS A 401 -20.30 -34.36 30.88
C HIS A 401 -18.81 -34.61 31.12
N ARG A 402 -18.22 -35.56 30.40
CA ARG A 402 -16.79 -35.89 30.51
C ARG A 402 -15.90 -34.73 30.02
N TYR A 403 -16.35 -33.94 29.08
CA TYR A 403 -15.60 -32.86 28.44
C TYR A 403 -15.90 -31.49 29.03
N ARG A 404 -16.97 -31.36 29.83
CA ARG A 404 -17.33 -30.10 30.49
C ARG A 404 -16.31 -29.72 31.55
N VAL A 405 -15.84 -28.47 31.44
CA VAL A 405 -14.86 -27.91 32.39
C VAL A 405 -15.56 -27.04 33.44
N ARG A 406 -15.09 -27.11 34.67
CA ARG A 406 -15.65 -26.32 35.78
C ARG A 406 -14.96 -24.98 35.97
N SER A 407 -13.71 -24.89 35.55
CA SER A 407 -12.88 -23.67 35.68
C SER A 407 -11.89 -23.59 34.54
N LEU A 408 -11.53 -22.35 34.16
CA LEU A 408 -10.55 -22.05 33.11
C LEU A 408 -9.25 -21.52 33.73
N PRO A 409 -8.07 -21.82 33.16
CA PRO A 409 -7.83 -22.69 32.02
C PRO A 409 -7.87 -24.20 32.34
N ALA A 410 -8.20 -25.03 31.36
CA ALA A 410 -8.27 -26.47 31.53
C ALA A 410 -7.54 -27.23 30.41
N THR A 411 -7.10 -28.47 30.69
CA THR A 411 -6.35 -29.29 29.72
C THR A 411 -7.28 -30.10 28.79
N GLY A 412 -8.53 -30.31 29.20
CA GLY A 412 -9.50 -31.15 28.51
C GLY A 412 -9.25 -32.66 28.68
N ALA A 413 -10.25 -33.46 28.27
CA ALA A 413 -10.19 -34.91 28.29
C ALA A 413 -9.83 -35.47 26.91
N LEU A 414 -9.19 -36.63 26.88
CA LEU A 414 -8.93 -37.34 25.61
C LEU A 414 -10.27 -37.72 24.97
N ILE A 415 -10.40 -37.48 23.68
CA ILE A 415 -11.56 -37.84 22.88
C ILE A 415 -11.63 -39.36 22.81
N ARG A 416 -12.82 -39.91 23.04
CA ARG A 416 -13.08 -41.33 22.87
C ARG A 416 -13.53 -41.63 21.44
N ALA A 417 -13.30 -42.84 20.97
CA ALA A 417 -13.70 -43.27 19.64
C ALA A 417 -15.21 -43.07 19.34
N GLU A 418 -16.03 -43.16 20.39
CA GLU A 418 -17.48 -42.92 20.34
C GLU A 418 -17.86 -41.46 20.06
N ASP A 419 -16.95 -40.53 20.41
CA ASP A 419 -17.11 -39.07 20.33
C ASP A 419 -16.22 -38.45 19.22
N GLU A 420 -15.53 -39.26 18.39
CA GLU A 420 -14.76 -38.83 17.23
C GLU A 420 -15.63 -38.45 16.02
N GLY A 421 -16.97 -38.60 16.15
CA GLY A 421 -17.95 -38.45 15.10
C GLY A 421 -17.76 -37.23 14.20
N GLU A 422 -18.17 -37.40 12.93
CA GLU A 422 -18.12 -36.39 11.90
C GLU A 422 -18.91 -35.14 12.31
N GLN A 423 -18.36 -33.97 12.04
CA GLN A 423 -19.01 -32.69 12.24
C GLN A 423 -20.24 -32.64 11.31
N LEU A 424 -21.46 -32.56 11.87
CA LEU A 424 -22.65 -32.28 11.10
C LEU A 424 -22.42 -30.93 10.39
N THR A 425 -22.29 -30.96 9.07
CA THR A 425 -22.24 -29.77 8.23
C THR A 425 -23.62 -29.12 8.29
N MET A 426 -23.77 -28.06 9.08
CA MET A 426 -24.91 -27.18 8.89
C MET A 426 -24.69 -26.42 7.57
N LEU A 427 -25.55 -26.71 6.60
CA LEU A 427 -25.76 -25.92 5.38
C LEU A 427 -26.37 -24.57 5.70
#